data_142dbd543bda54d66a7c27b9444737c0
#
_entry.id   142dbd543bda54d66a7c27b9444737c0
#
_cell.length_a   1.000
_cell.length_b   1.000
_cell.length_c   1.000
_cell.angle_alpha   90.00
_cell.angle_beta   90.00
_cell.angle_gamma   90.00
#
_symmetry.space_group_name_H-M   'P 1'
#
loop_
_entity.id
_entity.type
_entity.pdbx_description
1 polymer ?
#
loop_
_entity_poly.entity_id
_entity_poly.type
_entity_poly.pdbx_seq_one_letter_code
_entity_poly.pdbx_strand_id
1 'polypeptide(L)'
;MAWTYMLRGNSGRYYIGSTIHLERRLEEHRRGQTHTTQRLGGNLELVAAAELATLAEARALERDMKRKKNSQLALALIQRSKDAFTG
;
A
#
# COMPACT_ATOMS: atom_id res chain seq x y z
N MET A 1 -12.02 -6.79 8.80
CA MET A 1 -10.71 -6.15 8.96
C MET A 1 -10.26 -5.61 7.63
N ALA A 2 -9.40 -4.63 7.64
CA ALA A 2 -8.95 -3.98 6.41
C ALA A 2 -7.45 -3.75 6.45
N TRP A 3 -6.87 -3.44 5.31
CA TRP A 3 -5.43 -3.26 5.17
C TRP A 3 -5.13 -1.97 4.45
N THR A 4 -4.09 -1.28 4.90
CA THR A 4 -3.41 -0.25 4.14
C THR A 4 -2.06 -0.82 3.74
N TYR A 5 -1.68 -0.67 2.48
CA TYR A 5 -0.46 -1.29 1.96
C TYR A 5 0.31 -0.32 1.08
N MET A 6 1.59 -0.60 0.93
CA MET A 6 2.50 0.21 0.12
C MET A 6 3.29 -0.70 -0.81
N LEU A 7 3.21 -0.42 -2.09
CA LEU A 7 3.92 -1.16 -3.14
C LEU A 7 4.98 -0.28 -3.76
N ARG A 8 6.06 -0.91 -4.23
CA ARG A 8 7.10 -0.23 -4.99
C ARG A 8 7.25 -0.90 -6.35
N GLY A 9 7.26 -0.11 -7.42
CA GLY A 9 7.49 -0.60 -8.77
C GLY A 9 8.94 -0.50 -9.20
N ASN A 10 9.25 -1.04 -10.38
CA ASN A 10 10.59 -1.02 -10.97
C ASN A 10 11.15 0.38 -11.15
N SER A 11 10.28 1.35 -11.40
CA SER A 11 10.69 2.74 -11.57
C SER A 11 11.06 3.45 -10.28
N GLY A 12 10.94 2.77 -9.14
CA GLY A 12 11.15 3.37 -7.83
C GLY A 12 9.94 4.14 -7.31
N ARG A 13 8.84 4.15 -8.05
CA ARG A 13 7.61 4.80 -7.63
C ARG A 13 6.85 3.94 -6.64
N TYR A 14 6.11 4.60 -5.76
CA TYR A 14 5.34 3.94 -4.72
C TYR A 14 3.84 4.10 -4.99
N TYR A 15 3.10 3.07 -4.60
CA TYR A 15 1.65 3.09 -4.63
C TYR A 15 1.13 2.75 -3.24
N ILE A 16 0.16 3.53 -2.77
CA ILE A 16 -0.45 3.34 -1.46
C ILE A 16 -1.94 3.09 -1.68
N GLY A 17 -2.47 2.04 -1.07
CA GLY A 17 -3.87 1.69 -1.22
C GLY A 17 -4.45 1.08 0.04
N SER A 18 -5.75 0.87 0.03
CA SER A 18 -6.45 0.17 1.11
C SER A 18 -7.42 -0.85 0.52
N THR A 19 -7.64 -1.94 1.25
CA THR A 19 -8.49 -3.03 0.79
C THR A 19 -8.94 -3.89 1.97
N ILE A 20 -10.06 -4.59 1.82
CA ILE A 20 -10.48 -5.60 2.77
C ILE A 20 -9.93 -7.00 2.40
N HIS A 21 -9.34 -7.14 1.21
CA HIS A 21 -8.77 -8.40 0.72
C HIS A 21 -7.36 -8.15 0.19
N LEU A 22 -6.39 -8.15 1.09
CA LEU A 22 -5.01 -7.81 0.74
C LEU A 22 -4.43 -8.75 -0.32
N GLU A 23 -4.53 -10.07 -0.11
CA GLU A 23 -3.96 -11.04 -1.03
C GLU A 23 -4.55 -10.93 -2.43
N ARG A 24 -5.87 -10.78 -2.50
CA ARG A 24 -6.57 -10.62 -3.77
C ARG A 24 -6.13 -9.35 -4.49
N ARG A 25 -5.99 -8.25 -3.75
CA ARG A 25 -5.57 -6.98 -4.34
C ARG A 25 -4.14 -7.04 -4.85
N LEU A 26 -3.25 -7.69 -4.11
CA LEU A 26 -1.87 -7.88 -4.55
C LEU A 26 -1.81 -8.72 -5.82
N GLU A 27 -2.63 -9.76 -5.92
CA GLU A 27 -2.74 -10.59 -7.11
C GLU A 27 -3.19 -9.77 -8.32
N GLU A 28 -4.20 -8.93 -8.15
CA GLU A 28 -4.69 -8.05 -9.20
C GLU A 28 -3.59 -7.10 -9.68
N HIS A 29 -2.80 -6.55 -8.77
CA HIS A 29 -1.68 -5.69 -9.14
C HIS A 29 -0.61 -6.45 -9.90
N ARG A 30 -0.29 -7.67 -9.47
CA ARG A 30 0.72 -8.50 -10.14
C ARG A 30 0.32 -8.83 -11.58
N ARG A 31 -0.96 -8.99 -11.83
CA ARG A 31 -1.49 -9.29 -13.17
C ARG A 31 -1.58 -8.06 -14.06
N GLY A 32 -1.29 -6.87 -13.54
CA GLY A 32 -1.37 -5.64 -14.30
C GLY A 32 -2.78 -5.20 -14.63
N GLN A 33 -3.76 -5.57 -13.80
CA GLN A 33 -5.17 -5.28 -14.06
C GLN A 33 -5.57 -3.85 -13.69
N THR A 34 -4.68 -3.07 -13.10
CA THR A 34 -4.98 -1.68 -12.74
C THR A 34 -4.10 -0.73 -13.53
N HIS A 35 -4.62 0.46 -13.83
CA HIS A 35 -3.82 1.49 -14.48
C HIS A 35 -2.60 1.89 -13.65
N THR A 36 -2.76 1.92 -12.34
CA THR A 36 -1.66 2.25 -11.44
C THR A 36 -0.53 1.25 -11.56
N THR A 37 -0.86 -0.05 -11.66
CA THR A 37 0.14 -1.10 -11.84
C THR A 37 0.95 -0.89 -13.12
N GLN A 38 0.28 -0.55 -14.22
CA GLN A 38 0.94 -0.30 -15.50
C GLN A 38 1.90 0.88 -15.40
N ARG A 39 1.50 1.94 -14.68
CA ARG A 39 2.35 3.11 -14.47
C ARG A 39 3.59 2.80 -13.65
N LEU A 40 3.48 1.82 -12.74
CA LEU A 40 4.59 1.45 -11.87
C LEU A 40 5.60 0.52 -12.53
N GLY A 41 5.37 0.13 -13.79
CA GLY A 41 6.35 -0.64 -14.55
C GLY A 41 6.26 -2.14 -14.41
N GLY A 42 5.19 -2.67 -13.86
CA GLY A 42 4.87 -4.09 -13.90
C GLY A 42 5.38 -4.94 -12.76
N ASN A 43 6.62 -4.81 -12.34
CA ASN A 43 7.14 -5.56 -11.20
C ASN A 43 6.87 -4.81 -9.90
N LEU A 44 5.96 -5.33 -9.09
CA LEU A 44 5.56 -4.70 -7.86
C LEU A 44 6.06 -5.49 -6.66
N GLU A 45 6.57 -4.78 -5.68
CA GLU A 45 7.04 -5.35 -4.43
C GLU A 45 6.22 -4.77 -3.28
N LEU A 46 5.72 -5.64 -2.41
CA LEU A 46 5.06 -5.20 -1.19
C LEU A 46 6.12 -4.70 -0.20
N VAL A 47 6.11 -3.40 0.06
CA VAL A 47 7.06 -2.78 0.97
C VAL A 47 6.57 -2.85 2.41
N ALA A 48 5.29 -2.59 2.63
CA ALA A 48 4.70 -2.62 3.96
C ALA A 48 3.19 -2.78 3.86
N ALA A 49 2.60 -3.33 4.91
CA ALA A 49 1.15 -3.42 5.06
C ALA A 49 0.79 -3.31 6.53
N ALA A 50 -0.35 -2.71 6.83
CA ALA A 50 -0.86 -2.60 8.18
C ALA A 50 -2.33 -3.04 8.21
N GLU A 51 -2.67 -3.88 9.18
CA GLU A 51 -4.03 -4.33 9.37
C GLU A 51 -4.76 -3.38 10.32
N LEU A 52 -5.92 -2.92 9.92
CA LEU A 52 -6.77 -2.03 10.70
C LEU A 52 -8.11 -2.72 10.95
N ALA A 53 -8.81 -2.26 11.98
CA ALA A 53 -10.08 -2.87 12.37
C ALA A 53 -11.17 -2.67 11.31
N THR A 54 -11.18 -1.52 10.64
CA THR A 54 -12.22 -1.18 9.65
C THR A 54 -11.60 -0.62 8.38
N LEU A 55 -12.36 -0.68 7.29
CA LEU A 55 -11.95 -0.06 6.03
C LEU A 55 -11.84 1.46 6.17
N ALA A 56 -12.68 2.08 6.97
CA ALA A 56 -12.62 3.52 7.21
C ALA A 56 -11.28 3.90 7.82
N GLU A 57 -10.79 3.13 8.78
CA GLU A 57 -9.48 3.36 9.39
C GLU A 57 -8.35 3.14 8.38
N ALA A 58 -8.46 2.11 7.55
CA ALA A 58 -7.46 1.84 6.52
C ALA A 58 -7.39 2.98 5.50
N ARG A 59 -8.54 3.51 5.10
CA ARG A 59 -8.59 4.66 4.19
C ARG A 59 -8.04 5.93 4.84
N ALA A 60 -8.26 6.11 6.13
CA ALA A 60 -7.70 7.26 6.84
C ALA A 60 -6.17 7.19 6.85
N LEU A 61 -5.61 6.02 7.13
CA LEU A 61 -4.16 5.83 7.09
C LEU A 61 -3.62 6.05 5.68
N GLU A 62 -4.27 5.49 4.67
CA GLU A 62 -3.90 5.70 3.27
C GLU A 62 -3.84 7.19 2.93
N ARG A 63 -4.87 7.95 3.33
CA ARG A 63 -4.94 9.39 3.08
C ARG A 63 -3.79 10.13 3.75
N ASP A 64 -3.50 9.76 5.00
CA ASP A 64 -2.40 10.39 5.74
C ASP A 64 -1.06 10.09 5.09
N MET A 65 -0.86 8.87 4.61
CA MET A 65 0.37 8.50 3.90
C MET A 65 0.52 9.27 2.60
N LYS A 66 -0.57 9.46 1.85
CA LYS A 66 -0.55 10.20 0.59
C LYS A 66 -0.27 11.68 0.78
N ARG A 67 -0.54 12.23 1.95
CA ARG A 67 -0.22 13.62 2.28
C ARG A 67 1.27 13.83 2.48
N LYS A 68 2.02 12.77 2.76
CA LYS A 68 3.46 12.86 2.92
C LYS A 68 4.09 13.03 1.55
N LYS A 69 4.96 14.03 1.41
CA LYS A 69 5.64 14.29 0.14
C LYS A 69 6.85 13.38 -0.07
N ASN A 70 7.18 12.58 0.93
CA ASN A 70 8.35 11.73 0.94
C ASN A 70 7.89 10.30 1.23
N SER A 71 8.28 9.35 0.37
CA SER A 71 7.90 7.95 0.54
C SER A 71 8.45 7.35 1.84
N GLN A 72 9.59 7.84 2.32
CA GLN A 72 10.13 7.37 3.60
C GLN A 72 9.26 7.79 4.78
N LEU A 73 8.67 8.98 4.73
CA LEU A 73 7.74 9.43 5.75
C LEU A 73 6.45 8.61 5.73
N ALA A 74 5.95 8.29 4.53
CA ALA A 74 4.78 7.43 4.39
C ALA A 74 5.07 6.03 4.93
N LEU A 75 6.24 5.48 4.62
CA LEU A 75 6.66 4.18 5.14
C LEU A 75 6.75 4.18 6.66
N ALA A 76 7.33 5.23 7.24
CA ALA A 76 7.42 5.36 8.70
C ALA A 76 6.04 5.40 9.34
N LEU A 77 5.09 6.06 8.70
CA LEU A 77 3.72 6.16 9.21
C LEU A 77 3.03 4.79 9.23
N ILE A 78 3.14 4.02 8.15
CA ILE A 78 2.54 2.69 8.11
C ILE A 78 3.22 1.73 9.08
N GLN A 79 4.52 1.85 9.27
CA GLN A 79 5.27 1.00 10.20
C GLN A 79 4.91 1.28 11.65
N ARG A 80 4.43 2.47 11.97
CA ARG A 80 3.97 2.83 13.31
C ARG A 80 2.58 2.28 13.61
N SER A 81 1.84 1.87 12.60
CA SER A 81 0.51 1.33 12.81
C SER A 81 0.59 -0.01 13.52
N LYS A 82 -0.39 -0.27 14.38
CA LYS A 82 -0.48 -1.55 15.08
C LYS A 82 -0.59 -2.69 14.07
N ASP A 83 0.12 -3.77 14.34
CA ASP A 83 0.13 -4.97 13.49
C ASP A 83 0.69 -4.71 12.09
N ALA A 84 1.58 -3.73 11.96
CA ALA A 84 2.23 -3.44 10.68
C ALA A 84 3.19 -4.58 10.29
N PHE A 85 3.16 -4.91 9.01
CA PHE A 85 4.09 -5.86 8.40
C PHE A 85 5.00 -5.09 7.45
N THR A 86 6.33 -5.34 7.53
CA THR A 86 7.32 -4.80 6.61
C THR A 86 8.05 -5.95 5.94
N GLY A 87 7.91 -6.01 4.63
CA GLY A 87 8.54 -7.06 3.84
C GLY A 87 9.81 -6.65 3.16
#